data_d8c977a37abdcaa4394b06f614b0b85e
#
_entry.id   d8c977a37abdcaa4394b06f614b0b85e
#
_cell.length_a   1.000
_cell.length_b   1.000
_cell.length_c   1.000
_cell.angle_alpha   90.00
_cell.angle_beta   90.00
_cell.angle_gamma   90.00
#
_symmetry.space_group_name_H-M   'P 1'
#
loop_
_entity.id
_entity.type
_entity.pdbx_description
1 polymer ?
#
loop_
_entity_poly.entity_id
_entity_poly.type
_entity_poly.pdbx_seq_one_letter_code
_entity_poly.pdbx_strand_id
1 'polypeptide(L)'
;VEAELLYLIDNSDAKAVFFDASLAERFDNVHEQLTDVRLWIQVGGEGEPVPDWAVGFETLIADNEPAARIERSGQDLWLLYTGGTTGNPKGVMWPHHNILTITKRLFDGYGVTMPTSLDQVGQAAASIAELDLTPRQMAASPLMHGTAGIGALMYLTCGGAVVTMTSRSLDADELWQTVQDRRCTVASIVGDVFCTPMV
;
A
#
# COMPACT_ATOMS: atom_id res chain seq x y z
N VAL A 1 19.45 11.38 2.92
CA VAL A 1 18.81 10.05 2.87
C VAL A 1 18.85 9.39 4.26
N GLU A 2 20.03 9.16 4.90
CA GLU A 2 20.11 8.51 6.23
C GLU A 2 19.35 9.29 7.31
N ALA A 3 19.56 10.59 7.42
CA ALA A 3 18.84 11.44 8.37
C ALA A 3 17.32 11.44 8.15
N GLU A 4 16.88 11.26 6.92
CA GLU A 4 15.46 11.16 6.58
C GLU A 4 14.89 9.81 6.99
N LEU A 5 15.61 8.70 6.76
CA LEU A 5 15.22 7.37 7.23
C LEU A 5 15.12 7.32 8.75
N LEU A 6 16.14 7.84 9.45
CA LEU A 6 16.13 7.95 10.91
C LEU A 6 14.89 8.71 11.39
N TYR A 7 14.66 9.89 10.80
CA TYR A 7 13.51 10.70 11.17
C TYR A 7 12.17 10.00 10.93
N LEU A 8 11.96 9.39 9.75
CA LEU A 8 10.68 8.76 9.41
C LEU A 8 10.37 7.56 10.30
N ILE A 9 11.37 6.72 10.54
CA ILE A 9 11.19 5.49 11.32
C ILE A 9 11.00 5.79 12.80
N ASP A 10 11.79 6.72 13.35
CA ASP A 10 11.67 7.18 14.74
C ASP A 10 10.34 7.90 14.95
N ASN A 11 10.02 8.88 14.12
CA ASN A 11 8.80 9.69 14.26
C ASN A 11 7.49 8.88 14.07
N SER A 12 7.55 7.73 13.38
CA SER A 12 6.41 6.83 13.22
C SER A 12 6.26 5.81 14.36
N ASP A 13 7.16 5.82 15.36
CA ASP A 13 7.23 4.82 16.43
C ASP A 13 7.29 3.37 15.88
N ALA A 14 7.92 3.16 14.71
CA ALA A 14 7.95 1.88 14.04
C ALA A 14 8.60 0.79 14.91
N LYS A 15 7.97 -0.38 15.00
CA LYS A 15 8.51 -1.56 15.71
C LYS A 15 8.97 -2.65 14.76
N ALA A 16 8.53 -2.59 13.50
CA ALA A 16 8.98 -3.43 12.41
C ALA A 16 9.14 -2.58 11.14
N VAL A 17 10.18 -2.86 10.36
CA VAL A 17 10.47 -2.16 9.11
C VAL A 17 10.62 -3.19 8.00
N PHE A 18 9.83 -3.01 6.93
CA PHE A 18 10.00 -3.75 5.69
C PHE A 18 10.81 -2.89 4.73
N PHE A 19 11.80 -3.48 4.09
CA PHE A 19 12.63 -2.78 3.10
C PHE A 19 12.95 -3.69 1.90
N ASP A 20 13.07 -3.10 0.73
CA ASP A 20 13.51 -3.79 -0.48
C ASP A 20 15.01 -4.12 -0.39
N ALA A 21 15.42 -5.32 -0.84
CA ALA A 21 16.81 -5.77 -0.81
C ALA A 21 17.79 -4.74 -1.43
N SER A 22 17.38 -4.04 -2.49
CA SER A 22 18.19 -2.98 -3.12
C SER A 22 18.48 -1.76 -2.23
N LEU A 23 17.83 -1.68 -1.07
CA LEU A 23 18.02 -0.60 -0.10
C LEU A 23 18.82 -1.04 1.14
N ALA A 24 19.24 -2.31 1.25
CA ALA A 24 19.92 -2.86 2.42
C ALA A 24 21.10 -2.00 2.88
N GLU A 25 22.00 -1.62 1.97
CA GLU A 25 23.17 -0.77 2.28
C GLU A 25 22.80 0.57 2.93
N ARG A 26 21.61 1.11 2.64
CA ARG A 26 21.14 2.37 3.26
C ARG A 26 20.73 2.18 4.70
N PHE A 27 20.35 0.96 5.08
CA PHE A 27 19.95 0.63 6.43
C PHE A 27 21.13 0.17 7.31
N ASP A 28 22.25 -0.26 6.73
CA ASP A 28 23.46 -0.66 7.47
C ASP A 28 23.93 0.40 8.46
N ASN A 29 23.80 1.70 8.11
CA ASN A 29 24.24 2.80 8.95
C ASN A 29 23.16 3.31 9.93
N VAL A 30 21.91 2.94 9.74
CA VAL A 30 20.79 3.52 10.51
C VAL A 30 20.12 2.51 11.45
N HIS A 31 20.18 1.21 11.17
CA HIS A 31 19.47 0.20 11.96
C HIS A 31 19.93 0.16 13.42
N GLU A 32 21.23 0.30 13.67
CA GLU A 32 21.78 0.33 15.04
C GLU A 32 21.32 1.54 15.85
N GLN A 33 20.98 2.65 15.19
CA GLN A 33 20.53 3.88 15.84
C GLN A 33 19.03 3.84 16.19
N LEU A 34 18.27 2.94 15.55
CA LEU A 34 16.82 2.80 15.71
C LEU A 34 16.49 1.67 16.69
N THR A 35 16.92 1.81 17.92
CA THR A 35 16.84 0.77 18.97
C THR A 35 15.43 0.32 19.32
N ASP A 36 14.42 1.11 18.98
CA ASP A 36 13.00 0.81 19.18
C ASP A 36 12.42 -0.12 18.12
N VAL A 37 13.09 -0.25 16.96
CA VAL A 37 12.73 -1.21 15.92
C VAL A 37 13.21 -2.59 16.33
N ARG A 38 12.28 -3.53 16.45
CA ARG A 38 12.54 -4.89 16.93
C ARG A 38 12.71 -5.90 15.81
N LEU A 39 12.26 -5.55 14.60
CA LEU A 39 12.24 -6.47 13.48
C LEU A 39 12.49 -5.72 12.17
N TRP A 40 13.52 -6.16 11.46
CA TRP A 40 13.86 -5.69 10.13
C TRP A 40 13.60 -6.80 9.13
N ILE A 41 12.82 -6.53 8.08
CA ILE A 41 12.34 -7.53 7.14
C ILE A 41 12.73 -7.14 5.73
N GLN A 42 13.63 -7.92 5.12
CA GLN A 42 14.02 -7.74 3.73
C GLN A 42 13.00 -8.40 2.79
N VAL A 43 12.56 -7.63 1.80
CA VAL A 43 11.64 -8.09 0.74
C VAL A 43 12.36 -8.07 -0.61
N GLY A 44 12.09 -9.04 -1.48
CA GLY A 44 12.71 -9.15 -2.79
C GLY A 44 14.16 -9.62 -2.75
N GLY A 45 14.88 -9.45 -3.87
CA GLY A 45 16.28 -9.86 -3.97
C GLY A 45 16.46 -11.39 -3.98
N GLU A 46 15.74 -12.11 -4.84
CA GLU A 46 15.93 -13.56 -4.98
C GLU A 46 17.40 -13.87 -5.24
N GLY A 47 18.01 -14.62 -4.28
CA GLY A 47 19.43 -14.97 -4.32
C GLY A 47 20.39 -13.91 -3.75
N GLU A 48 19.90 -12.74 -3.34
CA GLU A 48 20.72 -11.78 -2.61
C GLU A 48 20.81 -12.12 -1.12
N PRO A 49 21.95 -11.86 -0.46
CA PRO A 49 22.10 -12.14 0.96
C PRO A 49 21.18 -11.24 1.79
N VAL A 50 20.60 -11.84 2.82
CA VAL A 50 19.88 -11.08 3.86
C VAL A 50 20.91 -10.67 4.91
N PRO A 51 20.99 -9.38 5.29
CA PRO A 51 21.89 -8.93 6.35
C PRO A 51 21.65 -9.65 7.67
N ASP A 52 22.69 -9.86 8.47
CA ASP A 52 22.61 -10.56 9.76
C ASP A 52 21.65 -9.88 10.76
N TRP A 53 21.40 -8.60 10.61
CA TRP A 53 20.47 -7.80 11.42
C TRP A 53 19.02 -7.84 10.93
N ALA A 54 18.73 -8.52 9.81
CA ALA A 54 17.40 -8.61 9.21
C ALA A 54 16.97 -10.08 9.01
N VAL A 55 15.70 -10.27 8.71
CA VAL A 55 15.13 -11.57 8.31
C VAL A 55 14.51 -11.44 6.93
N GLY A 56 14.67 -12.45 6.08
CA GLY A 56 14.01 -12.50 4.78
C GLY A 56 12.51 -12.71 4.92
N PHE A 57 11.72 -11.98 4.16
CA PHE A 57 10.25 -12.03 4.21
C PHE A 57 9.71 -13.46 3.97
N GLU A 58 10.20 -14.14 2.94
CA GLU A 58 9.77 -15.50 2.61
C GLU A 58 10.11 -16.51 3.73
N THR A 59 11.30 -16.37 4.34
CA THR A 59 11.70 -17.17 5.49
C THR A 59 10.78 -16.91 6.68
N LEU A 60 10.51 -15.64 6.96
CA LEU A 60 9.61 -15.26 8.04
C LEU A 60 8.21 -15.88 7.88
N ILE A 61 7.67 -15.89 6.66
CA ILE A 61 6.37 -16.50 6.35
C ILE A 61 6.44 -18.04 6.47
N ALA A 62 7.50 -18.65 5.95
CA ALA A 62 7.64 -20.13 5.95
C ALA A 62 7.81 -20.71 7.36
N ASP A 63 8.50 -20.00 8.24
CA ASP A 63 8.85 -20.47 9.58
C ASP A 63 7.81 -20.15 10.66
N ASN A 64 6.72 -19.46 10.30
CA ASN A 64 5.71 -19.04 11.27
C ASN A 64 4.29 -19.44 10.84
N GLU A 65 3.51 -19.85 11.82
CA GLU A 65 2.08 -20.06 11.64
C GLU A 65 1.34 -18.71 11.58
N PRO A 66 0.21 -18.64 10.86
CA PRO A 66 -0.61 -17.44 10.85
C PRO A 66 -1.03 -17.00 12.25
N ALA A 67 -0.80 -15.74 12.59
CA ALA A 67 -1.22 -15.18 13.87
C ALA A 67 -2.75 -15.23 14.01
N ALA A 68 -3.21 -15.46 15.23
CA ALA A 68 -4.64 -15.36 15.53
C ALA A 68 -5.15 -13.95 15.21
N ARG A 69 -6.38 -13.87 14.71
CA ARG A 69 -7.01 -12.56 14.48
C ARG A 69 -7.17 -11.82 15.81
N ILE A 70 -6.73 -10.59 15.81
CA ILE A 70 -6.92 -9.66 16.92
C ILE A 70 -8.08 -8.70 16.59
N GLU A 71 -8.79 -8.28 17.61
CA GLU A 71 -9.79 -7.23 17.47
C GLU A 71 -9.10 -5.91 17.11
N ARG A 72 -9.61 -5.25 16.08
CA ARG A 72 -9.07 -3.97 15.58
C ARG A 72 -10.06 -2.85 15.87
N SER A 73 -9.52 -1.67 16.10
CA SER A 73 -10.32 -0.46 16.34
C SER A 73 -10.47 0.37 15.07
N GLY A 74 -11.61 0.99 14.87
CA GLY A 74 -11.76 2.02 13.85
C GLY A 74 -10.88 3.25 14.09
N GLN A 75 -10.30 3.38 15.30
CA GLN A 75 -9.32 4.43 15.65
C GLN A 75 -7.87 4.02 15.34
N ASP A 76 -7.61 2.77 14.97
CA ASP A 76 -6.29 2.36 14.51
C ASP A 76 -5.88 3.23 13.32
N LEU A 77 -4.61 3.58 13.25
CA LEU A 77 -4.11 4.57 12.30
C LEU A 77 -3.36 3.92 11.14
N TRP A 78 -3.61 4.43 9.96
CA TRP A 78 -2.67 4.39 8.86
C TRP A 78 -1.95 5.73 8.77
N LEU A 79 -0.61 5.71 8.94
CA LEU A 79 0.22 6.89 8.80
C LEU A 79 0.72 7.01 7.36
N LEU A 80 0.38 8.12 6.71
CA LEU A 80 0.84 8.44 5.37
C LEU A 80 1.75 9.65 5.42
N TYR A 81 3.06 9.45 5.22
CA TYR A 81 4.00 10.55 5.18
C TYR A 81 3.93 11.30 3.86
N THR A 82 3.84 12.63 3.95
CA THR A 82 3.82 13.51 2.79
C THR A 82 5.03 14.43 2.81
N GLY A 83 5.71 14.57 1.67
CA GLY A 83 6.74 15.58 1.49
C GLY A 83 6.14 16.98 1.64
N GLY A 84 6.67 17.78 2.56
CA GLY A 84 6.34 19.19 2.69
C GLY A 84 7.28 20.05 1.84
N THR A 85 6.81 21.20 1.38
CA THR A 85 7.66 22.21 0.70
C THR A 85 8.65 22.87 1.67
N THR A 86 8.45 22.70 2.98
CA THR A 86 9.28 23.29 4.03
C THR A 86 9.39 22.33 5.22
N GLY A 87 10.59 21.80 5.47
CA GLY A 87 10.89 20.98 6.63
C GLY A 87 10.74 19.46 6.40
N ASN A 88 10.74 18.70 7.49
CA ASN A 88 10.63 17.24 7.45
C ASN A 88 9.24 16.78 6.99
N PRO A 89 9.15 15.60 6.34
CA PRO A 89 7.88 14.99 6.01
C PRO A 89 6.96 14.86 7.24
N LYS A 90 5.66 14.97 7.03
CA LYS A 90 4.66 14.85 8.11
C LYS A 90 3.80 13.63 7.89
N GLY A 91 3.61 12.86 8.95
CA GLY A 91 2.71 11.71 8.97
C GLY A 91 1.25 12.16 9.08
N VAL A 92 0.51 12.05 7.99
CA VAL A 92 -0.94 12.28 8.01
C VAL A 92 -1.60 11.07 8.65
N MET A 93 -2.31 11.29 9.74
CA MET A 93 -3.01 10.23 10.47
C MET A 93 -4.39 9.96 9.86
N TRP A 94 -4.56 8.75 9.32
CA TRP A 94 -5.82 8.27 8.78
C TRP A 94 -6.41 7.19 9.70
N PRO A 95 -7.38 7.52 10.57
CA PRO A 95 -8.12 6.48 11.29
C PRO A 95 -8.83 5.54 10.31
N HIS A 96 -8.82 4.25 10.59
CA HIS A 96 -9.42 3.24 9.70
C HIS A 96 -10.90 3.54 9.39
N HIS A 97 -11.67 4.04 10.37
CA HIS A 97 -13.06 4.41 10.13
C HIS A 97 -13.24 5.52 9.08
N ASN A 98 -12.28 6.43 8.92
CA ASN A 98 -12.33 7.47 7.88
C ASN A 98 -12.15 6.86 6.49
N ILE A 99 -11.26 5.87 6.34
CA ILE A 99 -11.06 5.14 5.09
C ILE A 99 -12.33 4.38 4.74
N LEU A 100 -12.95 3.71 5.72
CA LEU A 100 -14.22 3.03 5.53
C LEU A 100 -15.37 3.99 5.15
N THR A 101 -15.38 5.20 5.73
CA THR A 101 -16.38 6.23 5.38
C THR A 101 -16.26 6.67 3.92
N ILE A 102 -15.03 6.79 3.40
CA ILE A 102 -14.80 7.11 1.99
C ILE A 102 -15.23 5.93 1.11
N THR A 103 -14.91 4.70 1.52
CA THR A 103 -15.29 3.46 0.83
C THR A 103 -16.80 3.33 0.71
N LYS A 104 -17.56 3.79 1.72
CA LYS A 104 -19.03 3.78 1.66
C LYS A 104 -19.58 4.51 0.43
N ARG A 105 -18.95 5.61 0.02
CA ARG A 105 -19.39 6.36 -1.17
C ARG A 105 -19.29 5.53 -2.45
N LEU A 106 -18.31 4.64 -2.50
CA LEU A 106 -18.14 3.74 -3.63
C LEU A 106 -19.25 2.71 -3.68
N PHE A 107 -19.60 2.09 -2.54
CA PHE A 107 -20.74 1.18 -2.43
C PHE A 107 -22.05 1.88 -2.77
N ASP A 108 -22.29 3.09 -2.26
CA ASP A 108 -23.47 3.90 -2.59
C ASP A 108 -23.55 4.17 -4.10
N GLY A 109 -22.42 4.44 -4.76
CA GLY A 109 -22.33 4.63 -6.21
C GLY A 109 -22.69 3.38 -7.03
N TYR A 110 -22.43 2.20 -6.48
CA TYR A 110 -22.85 0.92 -7.08
C TYR A 110 -24.30 0.53 -6.73
N GLY A 111 -24.94 1.25 -5.83
CA GLY A 111 -26.28 0.88 -5.33
C GLY A 111 -26.26 -0.37 -4.43
N VAL A 112 -25.10 -0.72 -3.89
CA VAL A 112 -24.91 -1.88 -3.02
C VAL A 112 -24.71 -1.42 -1.59
N THR A 113 -25.37 -2.09 -0.63
CA THR A 113 -25.18 -1.77 0.79
C THR A 113 -23.78 -2.13 1.25
N MET A 114 -23.07 -1.17 1.83
CA MET A 114 -21.75 -1.43 2.40
C MET A 114 -21.86 -2.43 3.56
N PRO A 115 -20.99 -3.48 3.58
CA PRO A 115 -20.99 -4.44 4.68
C PRO A 115 -20.60 -3.78 6.01
N THR A 116 -21.23 -4.22 7.08
CA THR A 116 -20.95 -3.77 8.46
C THR A 116 -20.16 -4.80 9.27
N SER A 117 -19.97 -5.99 8.71
CA SER A 117 -19.22 -7.09 9.33
C SER A 117 -18.48 -7.91 8.26
N LEU A 118 -17.45 -8.65 8.66
CA LEU A 118 -16.59 -9.40 7.74
C LEU A 118 -17.33 -10.51 6.98
N ASP A 119 -18.33 -11.13 7.57
CA ASP A 119 -19.15 -12.17 6.95
C ASP A 119 -20.01 -11.64 5.79
N GLN A 120 -20.32 -10.34 5.77
CA GLN A 120 -21.09 -9.70 4.70
C GLN A 120 -20.23 -9.25 3.50
N VAL A 121 -18.89 -9.17 3.66
CA VAL A 121 -17.99 -8.63 2.62
C VAL A 121 -18.09 -9.44 1.33
N GLY A 122 -18.08 -10.78 1.43
CA GLY A 122 -18.17 -11.65 0.26
C GLY A 122 -19.47 -11.47 -0.52
N GLN A 123 -20.61 -11.32 0.17
CA GLN A 123 -21.91 -11.10 -0.46
C GLN A 123 -21.96 -9.72 -1.14
N ALA A 124 -21.45 -8.67 -0.49
CA ALA A 124 -21.42 -7.33 -1.08
C ALA A 124 -20.53 -7.29 -2.35
N ALA A 125 -19.37 -7.93 -2.31
CA ALA A 125 -18.50 -8.07 -3.48
C ALA A 125 -19.18 -8.86 -4.62
N ALA A 126 -19.89 -9.95 -4.31
CA ALA A 126 -20.65 -10.71 -5.30
C ALA A 126 -21.75 -9.85 -5.96
N SER A 127 -22.48 -9.04 -5.17
CA SER A 127 -23.49 -8.13 -5.72
C SER A 127 -22.90 -7.09 -6.69
N ILE A 128 -21.69 -6.57 -6.42
CA ILE A 128 -20.99 -5.68 -7.35
C ILE A 128 -20.57 -6.43 -8.62
N ALA A 129 -20.12 -7.68 -8.47
CA ALA A 129 -19.73 -8.53 -9.62
C ALA A 129 -20.91 -8.86 -10.52
N GLU A 130 -22.10 -9.13 -9.97
CA GLU A 130 -23.34 -9.37 -10.71
C GLU A 130 -23.76 -8.16 -11.57
N LEU A 131 -23.39 -6.95 -11.17
CA LEU A 131 -23.60 -5.71 -11.93
C LEU A 131 -22.55 -5.48 -13.01
N ASP A 132 -21.53 -6.33 -13.14
CA ASP A 132 -20.35 -6.16 -14.00
C ASP A 132 -19.57 -4.86 -13.70
N LEU A 133 -19.56 -4.44 -12.43
CA LEU A 133 -18.93 -3.21 -11.95
C LEU A 133 -17.70 -3.45 -11.06
N THR A 134 -17.18 -4.68 -11.01
CA THR A 134 -15.99 -5.02 -10.21
C THR A 134 -14.81 -4.14 -10.61
N PRO A 135 -14.31 -3.28 -9.69
CA PRO A 135 -13.25 -2.34 -10.04
C PRO A 135 -11.90 -3.03 -10.24
N ARG A 136 -11.15 -2.60 -11.24
CA ARG A 136 -9.76 -2.98 -11.47
C ARG A 136 -8.94 -1.72 -11.59
N GLN A 137 -8.22 -1.40 -10.54
CA GLN A 137 -7.41 -0.18 -10.48
C GLN A 137 -6.05 -0.42 -11.13
N MET A 138 -5.71 0.39 -12.12
CA MET A 138 -4.33 0.63 -12.52
C MET A 138 -3.72 1.66 -11.57
N ALA A 139 -2.81 1.22 -10.71
CA ALA A 139 -2.07 2.10 -9.80
C ALA A 139 -0.89 2.74 -10.55
N ALA A 140 -1.17 3.75 -11.39
CA ALA A 140 -0.13 4.47 -12.14
C ALA A 140 0.71 5.39 -11.25
N SER A 141 0.16 5.88 -10.14
CA SER A 141 0.96 6.52 -9.08
C SER A 141 1.39 5.48 -8.03
N PRO A 142 2.51 5.71 -7.32
CA PRO A 142 2.98 4.80 -6.30
C PRO A 142 1.92 4.52 -5.22
N LEU A 143 1.81 3.27 -4.76
CA LEU A 143 0.86 2.88 -3.70
C LEU A 143 1.15 3.55 -2.35
N MET A 144 2.37 4.02 -2.12
CA MET A 144 2.71 4.86 -0.97
C MET A 144 2.07 6.26 -1.02
N HIS A 145 1.59 6.69 -2.20
CA HIS A 145 0.85 7.94 -2.34
C HIS A 145 -0.63 7.73 -2.04
N GLY A 146 -1.25 8.64 -1.27
CA GLY A 146 -2.64 8.51 -0.82
C GLY A 146 -3.64 8.27 -1.95
N THR A 147 -3.45 8.88 -3.12
CA THR A 147 -4.35 8.71 -4.27
C THR A 147 -4.43 7.24 -4.72
N ALA A 148 -3.29 6.57 -4.91
CA ALA A 148 -3.30 5.15 -5.30
C ALA A 148 -3.57 4.25 -4.10
N GLY A 149 -2.96 4.51 -2.93
CA GLY A 149 -3.06 3.65 -1.76
C GLY A 149 -4.46 3.62 -1.14
N ILE A 150 -5.11 4.77 -0.96
CA ILE A 150 -6.50 4.81 -0.46
C ILE A 150 -7.44 4.18 -1.50
N GLY A 151 -7.25 4.51 -2.78
CA GLY A 151 -8.01 3.89 -3.87
C GLY A 151 -7.87 2.36 -3.86
N ALA A 152 -6.66 1.84 -3.70
CA ALA A 152 -6.41 0.40 -3.61
C ALA A 152 -7.20 -0.26 -2.48
N LEU A 153 -7.17 0.30 -1.27
CA LEU A 153 -7.95 -0.21 -0.13
C LEU A 153 -9.45 -0.20 -0.43
N MET A 154 -9.96 0.89 -1.01
CA MET A 154 -11.38 1.01 -1.37
C MET A 154 -11.80 -0.04 -2.39
N TYR A 155 -11.04 -0.21 -3.48
CA TYR A 155 -11.40 -1.14 -4.55
C TYR A 155 -11.25 -2.60 -4.12
N LEU A 156 -10.23 -2.95 -3.33
CA LEU A 156 -10.09 -4.28 -2.76
C LEU A 156 -11.26 -4.62 -1.82
N THR A 157 -11.76 -3.67 -1.04
CA THR A 157 -12.94 -3.86 -0.18
C THR A 157 -14.20 -4.17 -0.99
N CYS A 158 -14.28 -3.70 -2.23
CA CYS A 158 -15.38 -4.00 -3.16
C CYS A 158 -15.19 -5.33 -3.94
N GLY A 159 -14.23 -6.15 -3.58
CA GLY A 159 -13.89 -7.39 -4.31
C GLY A 159 -13.12 -7.13 -5.61
N GLY A 160 -12.60 -5.94 -5.80
CA GLY A 160 -11.82 -5.54 -6.96
C GLY A 160 -10.37 -6.00 -6.93
N ALA A 161 -9.59 -5.51 -7.89
CA ALA A 161 -8.18 -5.80 -8.03
C ALA A 161 -7.34 -4.52 -8.15
N VAL A 162 -6.09 -4.61 -7.71
CA VAL A 162 -5.07 -3.59 -7.92
C VAL A 162 -4.03 -4.15 -8.88
N VAL A 163 -3.76 -3.42 -9.94
CA VAL A 163 -2.77 -3.76 -10.96
C VAL A 163 -1.64 -2.75 -10.87
N THR A 164 -0.41 -3.24 -10.80
CA THR A 164 0.81 -2.45 -10.78
C THR A 164 1.66 -2.72 -12.02
N MET A 165 2.46 -1.75 -12.43
CA MET A 165 3.47 -1.95 -13.46
C MET A 165 4.69 -2.66 -12.89
N THR A 166 5.48 -3.29 -13.76
CA THR A 166 6.74 -3.93 -13.42
C THR A 166 7.92 -2.97 -13.50
N SER A 167 7.82 -1.96 -14.34
CA SER A 167 8.84 -0.90 -14.47
C SER A 167 8.95 -0.03 -13.22
N ARG A 168 10.18 0.34 -12.85
CA ARG A 168 10.46 1.23 -11.70
C ARG A 168 10.13 2.70 -11.98
N SER A 169 9.97 3.07 -13.24
CA SER A 169 9.57 4.41 -13.68
C SER A 169 8.31 4.33 -14.53
N LEU A 170 7.58 5.43 -14.62
CA LEU A 170 6.40 5.50 -15.48
C LEU A 170 6.80 5.31 -16.96
N ASP A 171 6.27 4.27 -17.56
CA ASP A 171 6.31 4.00 -19.00
C ASP A 171 4.88 4.01 -19.51
N ALA A 172 4.56 4.93 -20.41
CA ALA A 172 3.20 5.13 -20.87
C ALA A 172 2.71 3.97 -21.76
N ASP A 173 3.61 3.38 -22.56
CA ASP A 173 3.27 2.24 -23.43
C ASP A 173 2.99 1.00 -22.58
N GLU A 174 3.85 0.69 -21.59
CA GLU A 174 3.59 -0.40 -20.65
C GLU A 174 2.29 -0.16 -19.88
N LEU A 175 2.03 1.07 -19.47
CA LEU A 175 0.82 1.42 -18.74
C LEU A 175 -0.43 1.12 -19.57
N TRP A 176 -0.51 1.63 -20.79
CA TRP A 176 -1.69 1.44 -21.62
C TRP A 176 -1.85 -0.01 -22.07
N GLN A 177 -0.75 -0.71 -22.35
CA GLN A 177 -0.78 -2.14 -22.64
C GLN A 177 -1.32 -2.92 -21.42
N THR A 178 -0.84 -2.60 -20.21
CA THR A 178 -1.30 -3.23 -18.97
C THR A 178 -2.77 -2.93 -18.69
N VAL A 179 -3.21 -1.68 -18.90
CA VAL A 179 -4.64 -1.30 -18.77
C VAL A 179 -5.51 -2.17 -19.67
N GLN A 180 -5.10 -2.36 -20.92
CA GLN A 180 -5.83 -3.17 -21.89
C GLN A 180 -5.81 -4.66 -21.52
N ASP A 181 -4.64 -5.24 -21.25
CA ASP A 181 -4.47 -6.66 -20.99
C ASP A 181 -5.16 -7.10 -19.69
N ARG A 182 -5.12 -6.25 -18.67
CA ARG A 182 -5.74 -6.51 -17.37
C ARG A 182 -7.16 -5.98 -17.27
N ARG A 183 -7.69 -5.36 -18.33
CA ARG A 183 -9.03 -4.77 -18.38
C ARG A 183 -9.28 -3.85 -17.19
N CYS A 184 -8.34 -2.93 -16.95
CA CYS A 184 -8.48 -1.97 -15.85
C CYS A 184 -9.66 -1.02 -16.13
N THR A 185 -10.44 -0.75 -15.09
CA THR A 185 -11.63 0.12 -15.16
C THR A 185 -11.39 1.48 -14.56
N VAL A 186 -10.33 1.62 -13.76
CA VAL A 186 -9.93 2.85 -13.08
C VAL A 186 -8.42 3.01 -13.16
N ALA A 187 -7.94 4.24 -13.37
CA ALA A 187 -6.53 4.59 -13.26
C ALA A 187 -6.34 5.67 -12.18
N SER A 188 -5.37 5.46 -11.28
CA SER A 188 -4.99 6.43 -10.25
C SER A 188 -3.68 7.12 -10.63
N ILE A 189 -3.76 8.39 -10.98
CA ILE A 189 -2.63 9.25 -11.37
C ILE A 189 -2.52 10.45 -10.43
N VAL A 190 -1.35 11.07 -10.36
CA VAL A 190 -1.10 12.26 -9.53
C VAL A 190 -0.42 13.35 -10.35
N GLY A 191 -1.18 14.41 -10.63
CA GLY A 191 -0.70 15.62 -11.30
C GLY A 191 -0.24 15.42 -12.74
N ASP A 192 0.22 16.51 -13.33
CA ASP A 192 0.63 16.58 -14.75
C ASP A 192 1.86 15.72 -15.08
N VAL A 193 2.71 15.47 -14.08
CA VAL A 193 3.91 14.62 -14.24
C VAL A 193 3.53 13.21 -14.70
N PHE A 194 2.39 12.68 -14.21
CA PHE A 194 1.87 11.37 -14.65
C PHE A 194 0.96 11.50 -15.87
N CYS A 195 0.20 12.60 -15.96
CA CYS A 195 -0.78 12.78 -17.04
C CYS A 195 -0.12 13.09 -18.38
N THR A 196 0.90 13.95 -18.41
CA THR A 196 1.54 14.41 -19.65
C THR A 196 2.15 13.28 -20.49
N PRO A 197 2.86 12.29 -19.93
CA PRO A 197 3.40 11.18 -20.72
C PRO A 197 2.32 10.21 -21.24
N MET A 198 1.10 10.25 -20.71
CA MET A 198 0.01 9.34 -21.04
C MET A 198 -0.84 9.82 -22.23
N VAL A 199 -0.63 11.06 -22.69
CA VAL A 199 -1.34 11.71 -23.82
C VAL A 199 -0.45 11.71 -25.06
#